data_17c82eb6a386c772e902c1043c1b2c2f
#
_entry.id   17c82eb6a386c772e902c1043c1b2c2f
#
_cell.length_a   1.000
_cell.length_b   1.000
_cell.length_c   1.000
_cell.angle_alpha   90.00
_cell.angle_beta   90.00
_cell.angle_gamma   90.00
#
_symmetry.space_group_name_H-M   'P 1'
#
loop_
_entity.id
_entity.type
_entity.pdbx_description
1 polymer ?
#
loop_
_entity_poly.entity_id
_entity_poly.type
_entity_poly.pdbx_seq_one_letter_code
_entity_poly.pdbx_strand_id
1 'polypeptide(L)'
;MTPATPRADARDNRARIIEAARDAIAAAAPDEELRLNAVAQSAGVGQGTLYRHFPTRADLLVEVYRHDVDELVALAPTLLATNSPVDALALWFDRVAEYARVKRGVFAALEASVWKDLSAHSRGPIGDAITVLLEAGRAAGAIREGVDAHDVITLISFLTRLDESEWEARARPLLAIVLDGIRASARARERGAPTTNGQPL
;
A
#
# COMPACT_ATOMS: atom_id res chain seq x y z
N MET A 1 8.95 5.61 -36.31
CA MET A 1 8.09 5.98 -35.17
C MET A 1 6.65 5.73 -35.57
N THR A 2 6.05 4.66 -35.04
CA THR A 2 4.64 4.34 -35.30
C THR A 2 3.79 5.32 -34.49
N PRO A 3 2.80 6.01 -35.07
CA PRO A 3 1.92 6.89 -34.27
C PRO A 3 1.15 6.07 -33.26
N ALA A 4 1.12 6.55 -32.01
CA ALA A 4 0.34 5.94 -30.96
C ALA A 4 -1.14 5.93 -31.36
N THR A 5 -1.86 4.87 -31.02
CA THR A 5 -3.29 4.79 -31.32
C THR A 5 -4.06 5.70 -30.34
N PRO A 6 -5.18 6.34 -30.74
CA PRO A 6 -5.96 7.21 -29.85
C PRO A 6 -6.38 6.56 -28.53
N ARG A 7 -6.48 5.23 -28.49
CA ARG A 7 -6.77 4.46 -27.25
C ARG A 7 -5.54 4.33 -26.33
N ALA A 8 -4.33 4.23 -26.90
CA ALA A 8 -3.09 4.21 -26.13
C ALA A 8 -2.87 5.58 -25.47
N ASP A 9 -2.99 6.67 -26.25
CA ASP A 9 -2.87 8.04 -25.74
C ASP A 9 -3.89 8.34 -24.62
N ALA A 10 -5.11 7.82 -24.73
CA ALA A 10 -6.13 8.01 -23.70
C ALA A 10 -5.78 7.26 -22.39
N ARG A 11 -5.22 6.04 -22.47
CA ARG A 11 -4.76 5.29 -21.31
C ARG A 11 -3.57 5.98 -20.63
N ASP A 12 -2.61 6.42 -21.41
CA ASP A 12 -1.42 7.13 -20.90
C ASP A 12 -1.80 8.46 -20.24
N ASN A 13 -2.73 9.20 -20.82
CA ASN A 13 -3.25 10.42 -20.21
C ASN A 13 -3.95 10.13 -18.88
N ARG A 14 -4.77 9.07 -18.83
CA ARG A 14 -5.47 8.67 -17.62
C ARG A 14 -4.49 8.28 -16.50
N ALA A 15 -3.48 7.48 -16.79
CA ALA A 15 -2.44 7.08 -15.85
C ALA A 15 -1.70 8.32 -15.31
N ARG A 16 -1.25 9.23 -16.17
CA ARG A 16 -0.56 10.47 -15.75
C ARG A 16 -1.42 11.36 -14.86
N ILE A 17 -2.73 11.43 -15.10
CA ILE A 17 -3.66 12.19 -14.25
C ILE A 17 -3.76 11.56 -12.87
N ILE A 18 -3.85 10.22 -12.77
CA ILE A 18 -3.92 9.48 -11.51
C ILE A 18 -2.64 9.69 -10.69
N GLU A 19 -1.47 9.53 -11.30
CA GLU A 19 -0.18 9.75 -10.64
C GLU A 19 -0.03 11.19 -10.14
N ALA A 20 -0.31 12.18 -10.98
CA ALA A 20 -0.24 13.58 -10.59
C ALA A 20 -1.20 13.92 -9.43
N ALA A 21 -2.38 13.31 -9.41
CA ALA A 21 -3.35 13.48 -8.32
C ALA A 21 -2.87 12.79 -7.03
N ARG A 22 -2.32 11.58 -7.15
CA ARG A 22 -1.73 10.83 -6.03
C ARG A 22 -0.62 11.63 -5.35
N ASP A 23 0.32 12.15 -6.15
CA ASP A 23 1.43 12.95 -5.63
C ASP A 23 0.94 14.24 -4.95
N ALA A 24 -0.05 14.90 -5.55
CA ALA A 24 -0.65 16.09 -4.97
C ALA A 24 -1.35 15.79 -3.62
N ILE A 25 -2.07 14.67 -3.52
CA ILE A 25 -2.73 14.23 -2.27
C ILE A 25 -1.69 13.87 -1.20
N ALA A 26 -0.62 13.18 -1.59
CA ALA A 26 0.43 12.78 -0.65
C ALA A 26 1.24 13.96 -0.11
N ALA A 27 1.34 15.06 -0.88
CA ALA A 27 2.06 16.27 -0.51
C ALA A 27 1.17 17.33 0.16
N ALA A 28 -0.16 17.21 0.06
CA ALA A 28 -1.11 18.20 0.56
C ALA A 28 -1.19 18.21 2.10
N ALA A 29 -1.38 19.39 2.69
CA ALA A 29 -1.80 19.51 4.08
C ALA A 29 -3.21 18.91 4.28
N PRO A 30 -3.56 18.44 5.49
CA PRO A 30 -4.83 17.75 5.76
C PRO A 30 -6.10 18.48 5.31
N ASP A 31 -6.07 19.83 5.34
CA ASP A 31 -7.20 20.68 4.96
C ASP A 31 -7.07 21.24 3.53
N GLU A 32 -6.04 20.86 2.79
CA GLU A 32 -5.82 21.37 1.46
C GLU A 32 -6.67 20.61 0.42
N GLU A 33 -7.47 21.38 -0.31
CA GLU A 33 -8.35 20.81 -1.32
C GLU A 33 -7.58 20.49 -2.62
N LEU A 34 -7.71 19.24 -3.14
CA LEU A 34 -7.14 18.85 -4.42
C LEU A 34 -7.66 19.72 -5.56
N ARG A 35 -6.79 20.50 -6.20
CA ARG A 35 -7.11 21.40 -7.30
C ARG A 35 -6.95 20.71 -8.64
N LEU A 36 -8.06 20.39 -9.31
CA LEU A 36 -8.04 19.66 -10.59
C LEU A 36 -7.22 20.37 -11.68
N ASN A 37 -7.20 21.71 -11.67
CA ASN A 37 -6.40 22.47 -12.62
C ASN A 37 -4.88 22.27 -12.42
N ALA A 38 -4.43 22.20 -11.18
CA ALA A 38 -3.04 21.92 -10.84
C ALA A 38 -2.67 20.48 -11.25
N VAL A 39 -3.57 19.52 -10.99
CA VAL A 39 -3.41 18.12 -11.42
C VAL A 39 -3.28 18.03 -12.94
N ALA A 40 -4.14 18.69 -13.72
CA ALA A 40 -4.06 18.70 -15.18
C ALA A 40 -2.72 19.25 -15.67
N GLN A 41 -2.25 20.35 -15.06
CA GLN A 41 -0.96 20.96 -15.39
C GLN A 41 0.21 20.01 -15.05
N SER A 42 0.23 19.41 -13.88
CA SER A 42 1.25 18.46 -13.46
C SER A 42 1.27 17.21 -14.33
N ALA A 43 0.11 16.69 -14.71
CA ALA A 43 -0.04 15.56 -15.62
C ALA A 43 0.33 15.89 -17.07
N GLY A 44 0.55 17.16 -17.43
CA GLY A 44 0.82 17.59 -18.81
C GLY A 44 -0.38 17.36 -19.74
N VAL A 45 -1.61 17.51 -19.24
CA VAL A 45 -2.84 17.34 -20.04
C VAL A 45 -3.70 18.62 -19.99
N GLY A 46 -4.51 18.83 -21.02
CA GLY A 46 -5.49 19.91 -21.02
C GLY A 46 -6.63 19.63 -20.03
N GLN A 47 -7.20 20.67 -19.42
CA GLN A 47 -8.35 20.57 -18.51
C GLN A 47 -9.52 19.78 -19.12
N GLY A 48 -9.86 20.03 -20.38
CA GLY A 48 -10.91 19.30 -21.09
C GLY A 48 -10.63 17.80 -21.23
N THR A 49 -9.35 17.40 -21.24
CA THR A 49 -8.95 15.99 -21.24
C THR A 49 -9.14 15.39 -19.84
N LEU A 50 -8.74 16.10 -18.79
CA LEU A 50 -8.96 15.66 -17.41
C LEU A 50 -10.46 15.44 -17.14
N TYR A 51 -11.32 16.43 -17.44
CA TYR A 51 -12.77 16.32 -17.20
C TYR A 51 -13.46 15.25 -18.06
N ARG A 52 -12.91 14.87 -19.20
CA ARG A 52 -13.41 13.72 -19.99
C ARG A 52 -13.11 12.39 -19.31
N HIS A 53 -11.98 12.27 -18.59
CA HIS A 53 -11.63 11.06 -17.84
C HIS A 53 -12.27 11.02 -16.48
N PHE A 54 -12.34 12.16 -15.80
CA PHE A 54 -12.83 12.31 -14.42
C PHE A 54 -13.78 13.50 -14.35
N PRO A 55 -15.09 13.28 -14.59
CA PRO A 55 -16.09 14.34 -14.60
C PRO A 55 -16.16 15.11 -13.29
N THR A 56 -15.93 14.44 -12.16
CA THR A 56 -15.92 15.06 -10.84
C THR A 56 -14.60 14.80 -10.11
N ARG A 57 -14.33 15.62 -9.10
CA ARG A 57 -13.22 15.40 -8.17
C ARG A 57 -13.33 14.06 -7.45
N ALA A 58 -14.55 13.67 -7.06
CA ALA A 58 -14.79 12.39 -6.38
C ALA A 58 -14.42 11.19 -7.26
N ASP A 59 -14.73 11.24 -8.57
CA ASP A 59 -14.35 10.18 -9.50
C ASP A 59 -12.83 10.01 -9.57
N LEU A 60 -12.08 11.12 -9.60
CA LEU A 60 -10.63 11.08 -9.58
C LEU A 60 -10.09 10.50 -8.27
N LEU A 61 -10.60 10.95 -7.12
CA LEU A 61 -10.17 10.46 -5.81
C LEU A 61 -10.44 8.97 -5.61
N VAL A 62 -11.60 8.49 -6.05
CA VAL A 62 -11.94 7.05 -6.03
C VAL A 62 -10.95 6.25 -6.86
N GLU A 63 -10.58 6.76 -8.03
CA GLU A 63 -9.66 6.06 -8.91
C GLU A 63 -8.22 6.08 -8.43
N VAL A 64 -7.76 7.20 -7.86
CA VAL A 64 -6.45 7.27 -7.18
C VAL A 64 -6.36 6.23 -6.08
N TYR A 65 -7.40 6.13 -5.25
CA TYR A 65 -7.42 5.13 -4.17
C TYR A 65 -7.37 3.69 -4.69
N ARG A 66 -8.17 3.37 -5.73
CA ARG A 66 -8.18 2.03 -6.35
C ARG A 66 -6.82 1.68 -6.92
N HIS A 67 -6.24 2.59 -7.68
CA HIS A 67 -4.92 2.41 -8.28
C HIS A 67 -3.85 2.13 -7.21
N ASP A 68 -3.86 2.90 -6.11
CA ASP A 68 -2.91 2.75 -5.01
C ASP A 68 -3.07 1.40 -4.26
N VAL A 69 -4.31 0.91 -4.14
CA VAL A 69 -4.59 -0.44 -3.62
C VAL A 69 -4.07 -1.52 -4.57
N ASP A 70 -4.35 -1.39 -5.87
CA ASP A 70 -3.92 -2.37 -6.88
C ASP A 70 -2.40 -2.48 -6.95
N GLU A 71 -1.68 -1.34 -6.90
CA GLU A 71 -0.22 -1.32 -6.84
C GLU A 71 0.31 -1.98 -5.56
N LEU A 72 -0.27 -1.67 -4.39
CA LEU A 72 0.14 -2.25 -3.12
C LEU A 72 -0.04 -3.77 -3.13
N VAL A 73 -1.13 -4.28 -3.70
CA VAL A 73 -1.41 -5.71 -3.83
C VAL A 73 -0.43 -6.38 -4.81
N ALA A 74 -0.21 -5.78 -5.98
CA ALA A 74 0.68 -6.32 -7.01
C ALA A 74 2.16 -6.34 -6.56
N LEU A 75 2.53 -5.47 -5.64
CA LEU A 75 3.90 -5.35 -5.14
C LEU A 75 4.32 -6.57 -4.32
N ALA A 76 3.41 -7.21 -3.56
CA ALA A 76 3.74 -8.32 -2.66
C ALA A 76 4.45 -9.50 -3.37
N PRO A 77 3.89 -10.11 -4.44
CA PRO A 77 4.58 -11.17 -5.17
C PRO A 77 5.85 -10.69 -5.87
N THR A 78 5.90 -9.44 -6.33
CA THR A 78 7.08 -8.86 -6.98
C THR A 78 8.26 -8.76 -6.00
N LEU A 79 8.00 -8.31 -4.78
CA LEU A 79 9.02 -8.24 -3.74
C LEU A 79 9.52 -9.62 -3.31
N LEU A 80 8.65 -10.61 -3.21
CA LEU A 80 9.02 -11.99 -2.87
C LEU A 80 9.87 -12.65 -3.95
N ALA A 81 9.76 -12.24 -5.20
CA ALA A 81 10.57 -12.79 -6.29
C ALA A 81 12.06 -12.40 -6.20
N THR A 82 12.38 -11.30 -5.50
CA THR A 82 13.74 -10.69 -5.50
C THR A 82 14.33 -10.50 -4.10
N ASN A 83 13.56 -10.69 -3.03
CA ASN A 83 13.99 -10.42 -1.66
C ASN A 83 13.70 -11.61 -0.74
N SER A 84 14.37 -11.66 0.41
CA SER A 84 13.95 -12.56 1.48
C SER A 84 12.53 -12.20 1.95
N PRO A 85 11.73 -13.15 2.49
CA PRO A 85 10.37 -12.85 2.91
C PRO A 85 10.26 -11.73 3.96
N VAL A 86 11.26 -11.59 4.83
CA VAL A 86 11.28 -10.51 5.84
C VAL A 86 11.60 -9.18 5.19
N ASP A 87 12.55 -9.13 4.26
CA ASP A 87 12.89 -7.91 3.53
C ASP A 87 11.74 -7.50 2.61
N ALA A 88 11.10 -8.46 1.94
CA ALA A 88 9.90 -8.22 1.15
C ALA A 88 8.78 -7.58 1.99
N LEU A 89 8.53 -8.09 3.20
CA LEU A 89 7.53 -7.54 4.10
C LEU A 89 7.93 -6.14 4.62
N ALA A 90 9.22 -5.90 4.89
CA ALA A 90 9.72 -4.58 5.28
C ALA A 90 9.50 -3.54 4.17
N LEU A 91 9.88 -3.85 2.93
CA LEU A 91 9.67 -2.99 1.78
C LEU A 91 8.17 -2.77 1.48
N TRP A 92 7.36 -3.80 1.69
CA TRP A 92 5.92 -3.69 1.56
C TRP A 92 5.33 -2.76 2.63
N PHE A 93 5.83 -2.79 3.87
CA PHE A 93 5.44 -1.86 4.93
C PHE A 93 5.82 -0.40 4.62
N ASP A 94 6.96 -0.16 3.97
CA ASP A 94 7.32 1.18 3.50
C ASP A 94 6.27 1.71 2.50
N ARG A 95 5.83 0.86 1.56
CA ARG A 95 4.76 1.21 0.60
C ARG A 95 3.40 1.41 1.30
N VAL A 96 3.11 0.64 2.36
CA VAL A 96 1.90 0.83 3.20
C VAL A 96 1.89 2.21 3.86
N ALA A 97 3.03 2.72 4.31
CA ALA A 97 3.09 4.07 4.86
C ALA A 97 2.68 5.12 3.81
N GLU A 98 3.19 5.02 2.59
CA GLU A 98 2.79 5.92 1.48
C GLU A 98 1.29 5.79 1.16
N TYR A 99 0.79 4.56 1.02
CA TYR A 99 -0.63 4.29 0.82
C TYR A 99 -1.50 4.90 1.92
N ALA A 100 -1.07 4.83 3.18
CA ALA A 100 -1.84 5.38 4.30
C ALA A 100 -1.96 6.91 4.24
N ARG A 101 -0.94 7.62 3.69
CA ARG A 101 -1.03 9.07 3.43
C ARG A 101 -2.10 9.39 2.38
N VAL A 102 -2.03 8.73 1.23
CA VAL A 102 -3.03 8.88 0.16
C VAL A 102 -4.43 8.56 0.67
N LYS A 103 -4.56 7.45 1.39
CA LYS A 103 -5.83 7.03 2.00
C LYS A 103 -6.42 8.10 2.91
N ARG A 104 -5.62 8.77 3.75
CA ARG A 104 -6.09 9.84 4.63
C ARG A 104 -6.60 11.04 3.84
N GLY A 105 -5.85 11.49 2.83
CA GLY A 105 -6.25 12.60 1.96
C GLY A 105 -7.54 12.32 1.19
N VAL A 106 -7.68 11.11 0.65
CA VAL A 106 -8.91 10.66 -0.02
C VAL A 106 -10.08 10.58 0.97
N PHE A 107 -9.85 10.03 2.17
CA PHE A 107 -10.87 9.92 3.22
C PHE A 107 -11.41 11.29 3.65
N ALA A 108 -10.53 12.27 3.85
CA ALA A 108 -10.92 13.62 4.24
C ALA A 108 -11.76 14.34 3.17
N ALA A 109 -11.64 13.92 1.91
CA ALA A 109 -12.24 14.60 0.76
C ALA A 109 -13.49 13.90 0.18
N LEU A 110 -13.83 12.69 0.65
CA LEU A 110 -14.98 11.91 0.17
C LEU A 110 -16.08 11.85 1.22
N GLU A 111 -17.33 11.73 0.74
CA GLU A 111 -18.47 11.46 1.60
C GLU A 111 -18.34 10.09 2.29
N ALA A 112 -18.84 10.00 3.52
CA ALA A 112 -18.72 8.79 4.35
C ALA A 112 -19.32 7.52 3.72
N SER A 113 -20.39 7.65 2.92
CA SER A 113 -21.03 6.56 2.19
C SER A 113 -20.09 5.98 1.13
N VAL A 114 -19.52 6.83 0.29
CA VAL A 114 -18.58 6.45 -0.77
C VAL A 114 -17.33 5.81 -0.17
N TRP A 115 -16.81 6.40 0.90
CA TRP A 115 -15.67 5.86 1.62
C TRP A 115 -15.93 4.47 2.20
N LYS A 116 -17.10 4.23 2.79
CA LYS A 116 -17.45 2.94 3.38
C LYS A 116 -17.38 1.81 2.34
N ASP A 117 -17.95 2.03 1.17
CA ASP A 117 -17.95 1.05 0.08
C ASP A 117 -16.54 0.81 -0.47
N LEU A 118 -15.79 1.89 -0.68
CA LEU A 118 -14.42 1.84 -1.19
C LEU A 118 -13.49 1.10 -0.23
N SER A 119 -13.57 1.38 1.06
CA SER A 119 -12.75 0.72 2.09
C SER A 119 -13.12 -0.76 2.30
N ALA A 120 -14.39 -1.13 2.09
CA ALA A 120 -14.82 -2.53 2.16
C ALA A 120 -14.19 -3.36 1.03
N HIS A 121 -14.11 -2.81 -0.18
CA HIS A 121 -13.54 -3.50 -1.35
C HIS A 121 -12.01 -3.70 -1.24
N SER A 122 -11.29 -2.83 -0.54
CA SER A 122 -9.83 -2.93 -0.43
C SER A 122 -9.33 -3.92 0.62
N ARG A 123 -10.15 -4.25 1.64
CA ARG A 123 -9.72 -5.11 2.77
C ARG A 123 -9.36 -6.52 2.33
N GLY A 124 -10.15 -7.15 1.47
CA GLY A 124 -9.88 -8.48 0.95
C GLY A 124 -8.54 -8.54 0.21
N PRO A 125 -8.36 -7.80 -0.89
CA PRO A 125 -7.12 -7.83 -1.67
C PRO A 125 -5.86 -7.49 -0.85
N ILE A 126 -5.92 -6.50 0.05
CA ILE A 126 -4.80 -6.18 0.94
C ILE A 126 -4.54 -7.32 1.93
N GLY A 127 -5.58 -7.94 2.48
CA GLY A 127 -5.47 -9.11 3.35
C GLY A 127 -4.82 -10.30 2.64
N ASP A 128 -5.18 -10.55 1.39
CA ASP A 128 -4.59 -11.61 0.57
C ASP A 128 -3.10 -11.35 0.31
N ALA A 129 -2.72 -10.12 -0.02
CA ALA A 129 -1.31 -9.73 -0.20
C ALA A 129 -0.48 -9.94 1.08
N ILE A 130 -1.01 -9.57 2.24
CA ILE A 130 -0.37 -9.82 3.55
C ILE A 130 -0.25 -11.33 3.80
N THR A 131 -1.30 -12.11 3.52
CA THR A 131 -1.28 -13.57 3.70
C THR A 131 -0.15 -14.21 2.91
N VAL A 132 0.01 -13.84 1.64
CA VAL A 132 1.10 -14.34 0.78
C VAL A 132 2.48 -14.03 1.38
N LEU A 133 2.70 -12.81 1.89
CA LEU A 133 3.95 -12.40 2.54
C LEU A 133 4.21 -13.18 3.83
N LEU A 134 3.19 -13.35 4.67
CA LEU A 134 3.29 -14.09 5.93
C LEU A 134 3.55 -15.58 5.70
N GLU A 135 2.89 -16.21 4.73
CA GLU A 135 3.09 -17.62 4.38
C GLU A 135 4.51 -17.88 3.89
N ALA A 136 5.04 -17.04 2.99
CA ALA A 136 6.41 -17.10 2.55
C ALA A 136 7.39 -16.96 3.73
N GLY A 137 7.12 -16.04 4.66
CA GLY A 137 7.92 -15.83 5.86
C GLY A 137 7.88 -17.00 6.83
N ARG A 138 6.72 -17.66 7.03
CA ARG A 138 6.59 -18.86 7.85
C ARG A 138 7.32 -20.05 7.21
N ALA A 139 7.14 -20.26 5.92
CA ALA A 139 7.84 -21.31 5.18
C ALA A 139 9.38 -21.19 5.30
N ALA A 140 9.89 -19.97 5.39
CA ALA A 140 11.31 -19.68 5.63
C ALA A 140 11.70 -19.73 7.13
N GLY A 141 10.78 -20.03 8.05
CA GLY A 141 11.02 -19.97 9.50
C GLY A 141 11.37 -18.58 10.03
N ALA A 142 11.04 -17.53 9.30
CA ALA A 142 11.42 -16.15 9.61
C ALA A 142 10.29 -15.37 10.29
N ILE A 143 9.04 -15.77 10.07
CA ILE A 143 7.83 -15.20 10.71
C ILE A 143 7.26 -16.22 11.69
N ARG A 144 6.80 -15.72 12.84
CA ARG A 144 6.20 -16.55 13.91
C ARG A 144 4.85 -17.12 13.48
N GLU A 145 4.54 -18.31 14.00
CA GLU A 145 3.21 -18.89 13.89
C GLU A 145 2.17 -18.06 14.66
N GLY A 146 0.90 -18.17 14.27
CA GLY A 146 -0.22 -17.56 14.99
C GLY A 146 -0.42 -16.06 14.75
N VAL A 147 0.25 -15.46 13.76
CA VAL A 147 -0.04 -14.10 13.27
C VAL A 147 -0.74 -14.21 11.92
N ASP A 148 -1.90 -13.63 11.77
CA ASP A 148 -2.64 -13.61 10.50
C ASP A 148 -2.69 -12.21 9.87
N ALA A 149 -3.31 -12.11 8.69
CA ALA A 149 -3.44 -10.85 7.98
C ALA A 149 -4.30 -9.83 8.74
N HIS A 150 -5.29 -10.28 9.51
CA HIS A 150 -6.15 -9.41 10.31
C HIS A 150 -5.35 -8.77 11.45
N ASP A 151 -4.48 -9.53 12.11
CA ASP A 151 -3.57 -9.02 13.15
C ASP A 151 -2.68 -7.93 12.58
N VAL A 152 -2.05 -8.17 11.42
CA VAL A 152 -1.18 -7.19 10.76
C VAL A 152 -1.95 -5.93 10.40
N ILE A 153 -3.13 -6.05 9.77
CA ILE A 153 -3.98 -4.89 9.44
C ILE A 153 -4.34 -4.09 10.70
N THR A 154 -4.68 -4.79 11.79
CA THR A 154 -5.01 -4.16 13.06
C THR A 154 -3.82 -3.41 13.63
N LEU A 155 -2.64 -4.04 13.65
CA LEU A 155 -1.41 -3.44 14.15
C LEU A 155 -0.97 -2.21 13.36
N ILE A 156 -1.07 -2.23 12.02
CA ILE A 156 -0.69 -1.09 11.17
C ILE A 156 -1.76 0.00 11.07
N SER A 157 -2.95 -0.22 11.64
CA SER A 157 -4.06 0.75 11.58
C SER A 157 -3.74 2.08 12.26
N PHE A 158 -2.72 2.15 13.13
CA PHE A 158 -2.25 3.39 13.74
C PHE A 158 -1.87 4.45 12.71
N LEU A 159 -1.39 4.03 11.52
CA LEU A 159 -1.00 4.95 10.44
C LEU A 159 -2.12 5.91 10.05
N THR A 160 -3.37 5.49 10.14
CA THR A 160 -4.51 6.35 9.82
C THR A 160 -4.83 7.39 10.91
N ARG A 161 -4.16 7.31 12.07
CA ARG A 161 -4.37 8.16 13.25
C ARG A 161 -3.17 9.03 13.59
N LEU A 162 -2.02 8.83 12.91
CA LEU A 162 -0.84 9.66 13.12
C LEU A 162 -1.09 11.07 12.60
N ASP A 163 -0.73 12.05 13.40
CA ASP A 163 -0.74 13.43 12.96
C ASP A 163 0.35 13.69 11.91
N GLU A 164 0.13 14.65 11.01
CA GLU A 164 1.10 14.97 9.95
C GLU A 164 2.44 15.42 10.53
N SER A 165 2.43 16.16 11.63
CA SER A 165 3.64 16.59 12.33
C SER A 165 4.48 15.45 12.90
N GLU A 166 3.87 14.29 13.18
CA GLU A 166 4.54 13.10 13.72
C GLU A 166 4.90 12.08 12.63
N TRP A 167 4.36 12.23 11.41
CA TRP A 167 4.43 11.22 10.38
C TRP A 167 5.86 10.76 10.06
N GLU A 168 6.72 11.70 9.71
CA GLU A 168 8.11 11.40 9.32
C GLU A 168 8.91 10.76 10.47
N ALA A 169 8.63 11.18 11.70
CA ALA A 169 9.34 10.68 12.88
C ALA A 169 8.84 9.32 13.38
N ARG A 170 7.58 8.94 13.08
CA ARG A 170 6.93 7.79 13.73
C ARG A 170 6.44 6.69 12.80
N ALA A 171 6.01 6.99 11.57
CA ALA A 171 5.36 5.98 10.71
C ALA A 171 6.28 4.78 10.46
N ARG A 172 7.46 4.99 9.89
CA ARG A 172 8.42 3.91 9.63
C ARG A 172 8.99 3.25 10.88
N PRO A 173 9.42 3.98 11.93
CA PRO A 173 9.87 3.36 13.17
C PRO A 173 8.82 2.45 13.84
N LEU A 174 7.55 2.83 13.84
CA LEU A 174 6.48 2.01 14.40
C LEU A 174 6.20 0.78 13.54
N LEU A 175 6.26 0.90 12.20
CA LEU A 175 6.17 -0.26 11.31
C LEU A 175 7.34 -1.23 11.53
N ALA A 176 8.55 -0.74 11.79
CA ALA A 176 9.68 -1.59 12.13
C ALA A 176 9.45 -2.36 13.43
N ILE A 177 8.85 -1.73 14.46
CA ILE A 177 8.45 -2.41 15.71
C ILE A 177 7.41 -3.50 15.43
N VAL A 178 6.41 -3.25 14.57
CA VAL A 178 5.44 -4.27 14.16
C VAL A 178 6.15 -5.43 13.47
N LEU A 179 7.05 -5.14 12.53
CA LEU A 179 7.82 -6.17 11.82
C LEU A 179 8.65 -7.01 12.78
N ASP A 180 9.35 -6.41 13.73
CA ASP A 180 10.13 -7.13 14.74
C ASP A 180 9.23 -7.98 15.65
N GLY A 181 8.04 -7.50 15.98
CA GLY A 181 7.06 -8.23 16.77
C GLY A 181 6.52 -9.49 16.10
N ILE A 182 6.47 -9.53 14.77
CA ILE A 182 5.99 -10.70 14.00
C ILE A 182 7.09 -11.63 13.54
N ARG A 183 8.37 -11.26 13.66
CA ARG A 183 9.51 -12.14 13.37
C ARG A 183 9.55 -13.34 14.32
N ALA A 184 10.00 -14.48 13.81
CA ALA A 184 10.26 -15.65 14.64
C ALA A 184 11.42 -15.36 15.61
N SER A 185 11.19 -15.58 16.91
CA SER A 185 12.26 -15.44 17.91
C SER A 185 13.34 -16.51 17.73
N ALA A 186 14.60 -16.17 18.01
CA ALA A 186 15.72 -17.12 17.93
C ALA A 186 15.46 -18.40 18.74
N ARG A 187 14.78 -18.29 19.92
CA ARG A 187 14.39 -19.42 20.76
C ARG A 187 13.37 -20.39 20.13
N ALA A 188 12.57 -19.92 19.15
CA ALA A 188 11.62 -20.79 18.46
C ALA A 188 12.32 -21.59 17.33
N ARG A 189 13.39 -21.05 16.75
CA ARG A 189 14.20 -21.71 15.72
C ARG A 189 14.99 -22.89 16.30
N GLU A 190 15.50 -22.78 17.53
CA GLU A 190 16.27 -23.86 18.20
C GLU A 190 15.38 -25.03 18.60
N ARG A 191 14.10 -24.84 18.88
CA ARG A 191 13.16 -25.90 19.23
C ARG A 191 12.63 -26.70 18.04
N GLY A 192 12.79 -26.21 16.82
CA GLY A 192 12.37 -26.86 15.58
C GLY A 192 13.47 -27.66 14.88
N ALA A 193 14.71 -27.60 15.34
CA ALA A 193 15.79 -28.41 14.78
C ALA A 193 15.60 -29.87 15.23
N PRO A 194 15.53 -30.86 14.29
CA PRO A 194 15.45 -32.26 14.67
C PRO A 194 16.72 -32.66 15.45
N THR A 195 16.55 -33.08 16.68
CA THR A 195 17.61 -33.72 17.46
C THR A 195 18.00 -35.00 16.74
N THR A 196 19.10 -34.94 16.03
CA THR A 196 19.75 -36.16 15.48
C THR A 196 20.28 -36.94 16.66
N ASN A 197 19.46 -37.87 17.16
CA ASN A 197 19.86 -38.79 18.20
C ASN A 197 20.82 -39.80 17.53
N GLY A 198 22.11 -39.50 17.56
CA GLY A 198 23.18 -40.45 17.20
C GLY A 198 23.21 -41.53 18.25
N GLN A 199 22.63 -42.70 17.92
CA GLN A 199 22.84 -43.92 18.68
C GLN A 199 24.20 -44.52 18.27
N PRO A 200 25.16 -44.65 19.17
CA PRO A 200 26.35 -45.50 18.87
C PRO A 200 25.98 -46.95 19.05
N LEU A 201 26.46 -47.77 18.12
CA LEU A 201 26.47 -49.23 18.19
C LEU A 201 27.37 -49.73 19.29
#